data_809c09f6d9ca501e953107691138b7f9
#
_entry.id   809c09f6d9ca501e953107691138b7f9
#
_cell.length_a   1.000
_cell.length_b   1.000
_cell.length_c   1.000
_cell.angle_alpha   90.00
_cell.angle_beta   90.00
_cell.angle_gamma   90.00
#
_symmetry.space_group_name_H-M   'P 1'
#
loop_
_entity.id
_entity.type
_entity.pdbx_description
1 polymer ?
#
loop_
_entity_poly.entity_id
_entity_poly.type
_entity_poly.pdbx_seq_one_letter_code
_entity_poly.pdbx_strand_id
1 'polypeptide(L)'
;MKKLPEDFIFGGATAAYQAEGATNIDGKGRVAWDTYLEKNYWYTAEPASDFYHRYPVDLELSEKFGVNGIRISIAWSRIFPKGYGEVNPKGVDYYHRLFKECMKRNVEPFVTLHHFDTPEALHSNGDFLNRDNIQHFVDYAEFCFNEFKEVNYWTTFNEIGPIGDGQYLV
;
A
#
# COMPACT_ATOMS: atom_id res chain seq x y z
N MET A 1 -3.35 36.61 11.45
CA MET A 1 -3.43 35.22 10.95
C MET A 1 -3.27 34.29 12.14
N LYS A 2 -4.14 33.29 12.28
CA LYS A 2 -3.93 32.22 13.27
C LYS A 2 -2.79 31.35 12.74
N LYS A 3 -1.76 31.12 13.56
CA LYS A 3 -0.68 30.17 13.23
C LYS A 3 -1.22 28.74 13.43
N LEU A 4 -0.79 27.82 12.59
CA LEU A 4 -1.01 26.39 12.81
C LEU A 4 -0.20 25.93 14.05
N PRO A 5 -0.64 24.86 14.73
CA PRO A 5 0.17 24.23 15.79
C PRO A 5 1.57 23.86 15.29
N GLU A 6 2.54 23.85 16.20
CA GLU A 6 3.94 23.51 15.84
C GLU A 6 4.08 22.04 15.40
N ASP A 7 3.20 21.17 15.90
CA ASP A 7 3.13 19.75 15.59
C ASP A 7 2.19 19.44 14.41
N PHE A 8 1.72 20.45 13.67
CA PHE A 8 0.84 20.23 12.53
C PHE A 8 1.56 19.48 11.41
N ILE A 9 0.90 18.41 10.91
CA ILE A 9 1.45 17.58 9.86
C ILE A 9 1.00 18.08 8.50
N PHE A 10 1.97 18.44 7.65
CA PHE A 10 1.78 18.76 6.24
C PHE A 10 2.23 17.58 5.40
N GLY A 11 1.34 17.07 4.58
CA GLY A 11 1.65 15.88 3.81
C GLY A 11 0.91 15.75 2.51
N GLY A 12 1.27 14.70 1.80
CA GLY A 12 0.59 14.20 0.63
C GLY A 12 0.22 12.74 0.80
N ALA A 13 -0.37 12.16 -0.25
CA ALA A 13 -0.76 10.77 -0.27
C ALA A 13 -0.33 10.08 -1.57
N THR A 14 0.07 8.84 -1.45
CA THR A 14 0.24 7.91 -2.57
C THR A 14 -0.30 6.53 -2.17
N ALA A 15 -0.43 5.63 -3.14
CA ALA A 15 -0.86 4.27 -2.88
C ALA A 15 0.02 3.28 -3.67
N ALA A 16 0.22 2.09 -3.10
CA ALA A 16 1.14 1.10 -3.62
C ALA A 16 0.90 0.79 -5.10
N TYR A 17 -0.31 0.39 -5.46
CA TYR A 17 -0.62 0.02 -6.85
C TYR A 17 -0.48 1.19 -7.84
N GLN A 18 -0.81 2.42 -7.38
CA GLN A 18 -0.78 3.62 -8.23
C GLN A 18 0.63 4.18 -8.45
N ALA A 19 1.56 3.93 -7.53
CA ALA A 19 2.85 4.60 -7.53
C ALA A 19 4.07 3.68 -7.57
N GLU A 20 4.01 2.50 -6.96
CA GLU A 20 5.22 1.68 -6.79
C GLU A 20 5.80 1.17 -8.10
N GLY A 21 4.97 0.74 -9.05
CA GLY A 21 5.44 -0.10 -10.15
C GLY A 21 5.99 -1.43 -9.61
N ALA A 22 7.06 -1.94 -10.18
CA ALA A 22 7.74 -3.17 -9.72
C ALA A 22 6.76 -4.33 -9.52
N THR A 23 5.82 -4.48 -10.45
CA THR A 23 4.65 -5.37 -10.33
C THR A 23 5.03 -6.86 -10.29
N ASN A 24 6.20 -7.21 -10.86
CA ASN A 24 6.71 -8.58 -10.93
C ASN A 24 8.06 -8.75 -10.22
N ILE A 25 8.44 -7.79 -9.34
CA ILE A 25 9.74 -7.79 -8.67
C ILE A 25 9.59 -8.36 -7.26
N ASP A 26 10.62 -9.03 -6.79
CA ASP A 26 10.80 -9.52 -5.43
C ASP A 26 9.64 -10.37 -4.89
N GLY A 27 9.02 -11.16 -5.79
CA GLY A 27 8.00 -12.12 -5.39
C GLY A 27 6.62 -11.51 -5.11
N LYS A 28 6.37 -10.25 -5.51
CA LYS A 28 5.03 -9.66 -5.43
C LYS A 28 4.02 -10.51 -6.19
N GLY A 29 2.90 -10.82 -5.54
CA GLY A 29 1.74 -11.47 -6.19
C GLY A 29 0.94 -10.52 -7.07
N ARG A 30 0.15 -11.10 -7.98
CA ARG A 30 -0.79 -10.35 -8.80
C ARG A 30 -1.96 -9.84 -7.96
N VAL A 31 -2.56 -8.75 -8.42
CA VAL A 31 -3.78 -8.17 -7.85
C VAL A 31 -4.90 -8.11 -8.91
N ALA A 32 -6.12 -7.92 -8.45
CA ALA A 32 -7.30 -7.84 -9.31
C ALA A 32 -7.16 -6.82 -10.45
N TRP A 33 -6.55 -5.67 -10.16
CA TRP A 33 -6.29 -4.63 -11.15
C TRP A 33 -5.33 -5.04 -12.27
N ASP A 34 -4.37 -5.92 -12.01
CA ASP A 34 -3.47 -6.40 -13.06
C ASP A 34 -4.26 -7.12 -14.15
N THR A 35 -5.17 -8.02 -13.73
CA THR A 35 -6.05 -8.75 -14.65
C THR A 35 -7.05 -7.83 -15.35
N TYR A 36 -7.64 -6.88 -14.62
CA TYR A 36 -8.60 -5.94 -15.17
C TYR A 36 -7.99 -5.03 -16.24
N LEU A 37 -6.82 -4.47 -15.98
CA LEU A 37 -6.13 -3.59 -16.92
C LEU A 37 -5.65 -4.34 -18.17
N GLU A 38 -5.09 -5.52 -18.01
CA GLU A 38 -4.67 -6.36 -19.14
C GLU A 38 -5.83 -6.72 -20.08
N LYS A 39 -7.00 -7.02 -19.51
CA LYS A 39 -8.17 -7.40 -20.31
C LYS A 39 -8.84 -6.22 -21.02
N ASN A 40 -8.87 -5.05 -20.39
CA ASN A 40 -9.72 -3.96 -20.84
C ASN A 40 -8.96 -2.79 -21.47
N TYR A 41 -7.70 -2.58 -21.13
CA TYR A 41 -6.98 -1.34 -21.49
C TYR A 41 -5.61 -1.51 -22.10
N TRP A 42 -5.06 -2.71 -22.19
CA TRP A 42 -3.77 -2.99 -22.80
C TRP A 42 -2.57 -2.27 -22.14
N TYR A 43 -2.69 -1.85 -20.89
CA TYR A 43 -1.59 -1.28 -20.12
C TYR A 43 -1.54 -1.88 -18.70
N THR A 44 -0.44 -1.65 -18.03
CA THR A 44 -0.16 -2.17 -16.69
C THR A 44 0.18 -1.04 -15.73
N ALA A 45 0.29 -1.35 -14.45
CA ALA A 45 0.80 -0.42 -13.45
C ALA A 45 2.33 -0.28 -13.48
N GLU A 46 2.99 -0.74 -14.55
CA GLU A 46 4.45 -0.67 -14.71
C GLU A 46 4.83 0.41 -15.74
N PRO A 47 5.77 1.32 -15.42
CA PRO A 47 6.48 1.46 -14.12
C PRO A 47 5.74 2.35 -13.12
N ALA A 48 4.57 2.90 -13.43
CA ALA A 48 3.87 3.91 -12.64
C ALA A 48 4.78 5.12 -12.36
N SER A 49 4.91 5.53 -11.09
CA SER A 49 5.90 6.54 -10.66
C SER A 49 7.24 5.92 -10.24
N ASP A 50 7.36 4.62 -10.35
CA ASP A 50 8.53 3.84 -9.92
C ASP A 50 8.93 4.12 -8.46
N PHE A 51 7.93 4.34 -7.60
CA PHE A 51 8.15 4.66 -6.20
C PHE A 51 8.89 3.54 -5.46
N TYR A 52 8.74 2.29 -5.92
CA TYR A 52 9.47 1.14 -5.37
C TYR A 52 11.00 1.36 -5.34
N HIS A 53 11.56 1.99 -6.38
CA HIS A 53 12.98 2.29 -6.46
C HIS A 53 13.31 3.73 -6.06
N ARG A 54 12.37 4.65 -6.29
CA ARG A 54 12.61 6.10 -6.18
C ARG A 54 12.26 6.71 -4.83
N TYR A 55 11.61 5.96 -3.92
CA TYR A 55 11.20 6.49 -2.61
C TYR A 55 12.30 7.25 -1.85
N PRO A 56 13.61 6.90 -1.93
CA PRO A 56 14.63 7.67 -1.21
C PRO A 56 14.78 9.10 -1.76
N VAL A 57 14.64 9.27 -3.07
CA VAL A 57 14.69 10.58 -3.75
C VAL A 57 13.40 11.35 -3.49
N ASP A 58 12.26 10.69 -3.58
CA ASP A 58 10.94 11.32 -3.39
C ASP A 58 10.75 11.79 -1.95
N LEU A 59 11.22 11.02 -0.97
CA LEU A 59 11.22 11.43 0.43
C LEU A 59 12.25 12.54 0.72
N GLU A 60 13.39 12.56 0.04
CA GLU A 60 14.33 13.68 0.11
C GLU A 60 13.72 14.97 -0.41
N LEU A 61 12.98 14.91 -1.50
CA LEU A 61 12.26 16.06 -2.02
C LEU A 61 11.15 16.50 -1.07
N SER A 62 10.42 15.56 -0.47
CA SER A 62 9.40 15.84 0.54
C SER A 62 9.97 16.62 1.72
N GLU A 63 11.09 16.18 2.27
CA GLU A 63 11.82 16.89 3.34
C GLU A 63 12.23 18.31 2.90
N LYS A 64 12.81 18.46 1.71
CA LYS A 64 13.24 19.76 1.17
C LYS A 64 12.09 20.76 0.99
N PHE A 65 10.88 20.27 0.69
CA PHE A 65 9.69 21.11 0.56
C PHE A 65 8.89 21.28 1.86
N GLY A 66 9.43 20.81 2.99
CA GLY A 66 8.80 20.98 4.31
C GLY A 66 7.63 20.03 4.56
N VAL A 67 7.51 18.96 3.78
CA VAL A 67 6.57 17.88 4.03
C VAL A 67 7.09 17.04 5.19
N ASN A 68 6.26 16.87 6.24
CA ASN A 68 6.62 16.12 7.45
C ASN A 68 5.69 14.92 7.71
N GLY A 69 4.84 14.57 6.75
CA GLY A 69 4.00 13.38 6.78
C GLY A 69 3.65 12.89 5.39
N ILE A 70 3.55 11.57 5.21
CA ILE A 70 3.14 10.97 3.94
C ILE A 70 2.18 9.83 4.20
N ARG A 71 1.05 9.81 3.50
CA ARG A 71 0.20 8.62 3.45
C ARG A 71 0.68 7.72 2.32
N ILE A 72 0.92 6.46 2.66
CA ILE A 72 1.29 5.39 1.74
C ILE A 72 0.43 4.16 2.02
N SER A 73 0.35 3.22 1.10
CA SER A 73 -0.26 1.92 1.38
C SER A 73 0.76 0.79 1.29
N ILE A 74 0.50 -0.30 1.99
CA ILE A 74 1.22 -1.55 1.80
C ILE A 74 0.49 -2.36 0.72
N ALA A 75 1.18 -2.80 -0.34
CA ALA A 75 0.63 -3.77 -1.26
C ALA A 75 0.50 -5.13 -0.53
N TRP A 76 -0.74 -5.53 -0.24
CA TRP A 76 -1.01 -6.79 0.44
C TRP A 76 -0.34 -7.98 -0.25
N SER A 77 -0.41 -8.04 -1.59
CA SER A 77 0.21 -9.09 -2.39
C SER A 77 1.75 -9.05 -2.41
N ARG A 78 2.37 -7.98 -1.88
CA ARG A 78 3.82 -7.91 -1.69
C ARG A 78 4.23 -8.60 -0.38
N ILE A 79 3.37 -8.57 0.62
CA ILE A 79 3.57 -9.26 1.91
C ILE A 79 3.14 -10.72 1.81
N PHE A 80 1.91 -10.96 1.35
CA PHE A 80 1.36 -12.28 1.09
C PHE A 80 1.00 -12.41 -0.39
N PRO A 81 1.83 -13.05 -1.23
CA PRO A 81 1.65 -13.07 -2.68
C PRO A 81 0.30 -13.62 -3.15
N LYS A 82 -0.31 -14.50 -2.36
CA LYS A 82 -1.66 -15.06 -2.59
C LYS A 82 -2.74 -14.38 -1.74
N GLY A 83 -2.37 -13.41 -0.91
CA GLY A 83 -3.23 -12.81 0.11
C GLY A 83 -3.27 -13.60 1.43
N TYR A 84 -2.67 -14.77 1.48
CA TYR A 84 -2.59 -15.67 2.65
C TYR A 84 -1.38 -16.60 2.54
N GLY A 85 -1.11 -17.35 3.62
CA GLY A 85 -0.09 -18.40 3.65
C GLY A 85 1.31 -17.85 3.95
N GLU A 86 2.27 -18.11 3.10
CA GLU A 86 3.66 -17.74 3.33
C GLU A 86 3.90 -16.23 3.16
N VAL A 87 4.60 -15.66 4.13
CA VAL A 87 5.07 -14.28 4.08
C VAL A 87 6.23 -14.17 3.08
N ASN A 88 6.21 -13.15 2.25
CA ASN A 88 7.30 -12.82 1.34
C ASN A 88 8.33 -11.91 2.05
N PRO A 89 9.50 -12.43 2.44
CA PRO A 89 10.47 -11.64 3.21
C PRO A 89 11.03 -10.45 2.45
N LYS A 90 11.09 -10.50 1.13
CA LYS A 90 11.57 -9.38 0.32
C LYS A 90 10.59 -8.21 0.30
N GLY A 91 9.28 -8.51 0.33
CA GLY A 91 8.25 -7.48 0.45
C GLY A 91 8.29 -6.82 1.82
N VAL A 92 8.48 -7.61 2.88
CA VAL A 92 8.64 -7.10 4.26
C VAL A 92 9.87 -6.19 4.36
N ASP A 93 11.01 -6.64 3.85
CA ASP A 93 12.26 -5.85 3.85
C ASP A 93 12.12 -4.53 3.08
N TYR A 94 11.40 -4.52 1.95
CA TYR A 94 11.11 -3.30 1.22
C TYR A 94 10.39 -2.26 2.08
N TYR A 95 9.32 -2.65 2.78
CA TYR A 95 8.57 -1.72 3.62
C TYR A 95 9.35 -1.26 4.84
N HIS A 96 10.15 -2.12 5.47
CA HIS A 96 11.06 -1.69 6.52
C HIS A 96 12.05 -0.62 6.03
N ARG A 97 12.63 -0.82 4.84
CA ARG A 97 13.53 0.19 4.25
C ARG A 97 12.81 1.50 3.95
N LEU A 98 11.58 1.43 3.43
CA LEU A 98 10.76 2.59 3.14
C LEU A 98 10.42 3.37 4.42
N PHE A 99 9.91 2.71 5.45
CA PHE A 99 9.57 3.36 6.72
C PHE A 99 10.80 3.92 7.42
N LYS A 100 11.91 3.21 7.38
CA LYS A 100 13.18 3.69 7.92
C LYS A 100 13.68 4.96 7.21
N GLU A 101 13.51 5.05 5.90
CA GLU A 101 13.85 6.27 5.16
C GLU A 101 12.88 7.43 5.51
N CYS A 102 11.59 7.16 5.70
CA CYS A 102 10.64 8.15 6.22
C CYS A 102 11.10 8.71 7.58
N MET A 103 11.40 7.84 8.53
CA MET A 103 11.86 8.24 9.88
C MET A 103 13.16 9.04 9.84
N LYS A 104 14.13 8.62 9.03
CA LYS A 104 15.40 9.30 8.84
C LYS A 104 15.23 10.75 8.37
N ARG A 105 14.16 11.04 7.62
CA ARG A 105 13.86 12.36 7.06
C ARG A 105 12.82 13.14 7.85
N ASN A 106 12.42 12.66 9.01
CA ASN A 106 11.34 13.25 9.82
C ASN A 106 10.02 13.40 9.03
N VAL A 107 9.72 12.45 8.14
CA VAL A 107 8.46 12.34 7.42
C VAL A 107 7.66 11.21 8.04
N GLU A 108 6.60 11.52 8.79
CA GLU A 108 5.78 10.52 9.48
C GLU A 108 4.96 9.69 8.47
N PRO A 109 5.08 8.35 8.48
CA PRO A 109 4.28 7.50 7.62
C PRO A 109 2.88 7.25 8.19
N PHE A 110 1.84 7.52 7.38
CA PHE A 110 0.45 7.14 7.62
C PHE A 110 0.13 5.95 6.70
N VAL A 111 -0.01 4.77 7.25
CA VAL A 111 -0.03 3.55 6.45
C VAL A 111 -1.44 3.01 6.27
N THR A 112 -1.84 2.82 5.02
CA THR A 112 -3.11 2.19 4.63
C THR A 112 -2.85 0.71 4.31
N LEU A 113 -3.64 -0.19 4.92
CA LEU A 113 -3.50 -1.63 4.69
C LEU A 113 -4.08 -2.08 3.34
N HIS A 114 -5.25 -1.58 2.96
CA HIS A 114 -5.90 -1.95 1.71
C HIS A 114 -6.28 -0.71 0.89
N HIS A 115 -5.74 -0.60 -0.32
CA HIS A 115 -6.00 0.51 -1.24
C HIS A 115 -6.33 -0.01 -2.64
N PHE A 116 -7.45 -0.73 -2.73
CA PHE A 116 -8.02 -1.29 -3.97
C PHE A 116 -7.19 -2.41 -4.63
N ASP A 117 -6.18 -2.91 -3.98
CA ASP A 117 -5.21 -3.87 -4.52
C ASP A 117 -5.37 -5.27 -3.92
N THR A 118 -6.60 -5.78 -3.90
CA THR A 118 -6.90 -7.14 -3.44
C THR A 118 -6.04 -8.16 -4.22
N PRO A 119 -5.33 -9.07 -3.52
CA PRO A 119 -4.62 -10.15 -4.18
C PRO A 119 -5.52 -10.97 -5.09
N GLU A 120 -5.05 -11.29 -6.31
CA GLU A 120 -5.82 -11.96 -7.36
C GLU A 120 -6.50 -13.25 -6.88
N ALA A 121 -5.83 -14.04 -6.05
CA ALA A 121 -6.39 -15.28 -5.54
C ALA A 121 -7.61 -15.08 -4.63
N LEU A 122 -7.63 -13.99 -3.84
CA LEU A 122 -8.77 -13.62 -3.00
C LEU A 122 -9.89 -13.00 -3.86
N HIS A 123 -9.53 -12.16 -4.83
CA HIS A 123 -10.49 -11.57 -5.75
C HIS A 123 -11.22 -12.67 -6.54
N SER A 124 -10.49 -13.62 -7.11
CA SER A 124 -11.07 -14.77 -7.84
C SER A 124 -11.94 -15.68 -6.97
N ASN A 125 -11.78 -15.62 -5.65
CA ASN A 125 -12.60 -16.34 -4.66
C ASN A 125 -13.73 -15.46 -4.09
N GLY A 126 -14.13 -14.40 -4.79
CA GLY A 126 -15.27 -13.55 -4.44
C GLY A 126 -14.94 -12.35 -3.56
N ASP A 127 -13.65 -11.99 -3.41
CA ASP A 127 -13.21 -10.82 -2.63
C ASP A 127 -13.86 -10.77 -1.24
N PHE A 128 -14.23 -9.60 -0.74
CA PHE A 128 -14.92 -9.43 0.55
C PHE A 128 -16.42 -9.82 0.54
N LEU A 129 -16.99 -10.19 -0.62
CA LEU A 129 -18.29 -10.85 -0.67
C LEU A 129 -18.22 -12.29 -0.12
N ASN A 130 -17.06 -12.92 -0.20
CA ASN A 130 -16.80 -14.18 0.48
C ASN A 130 -16.29 -13.89 1.91
N ARG A 131 -17.11 -14.29 2.91
CA ARG A 131 -16.78 -14.05 4.31
C ARG A 131 -15.51 -14.73 4.80
N ASP A 132 -15.09 -15.82 4.16
CA ASP A 132 -13.87 -16.54 4.52
C ASP A 132 -12.61 -15.67 4.25
N ASN A 133 -12.69 -14.79 3.26
CA ASN A 133 -11.60 -13.85 2.94
C ASN A 133 -11.40 -12.76 4.00
N ILE A 134 -12.39 -12.54 4.87
CA ILE A 134 -12.26 -11.57 5.98
C ILE A 134 -11.15 -12.03 6.93
N GLN A 135 -11.06 -13.34 7.20
CA GLN A 135 -10.00 -13.85 8.09
C GLN A 135 -8.61 -13.61 7.48
N HIS A 136 -8.44 -13.75 6.17
CA HIS A 136 -7.16 -13.46 5.50
C HIS A 136 -6.75 -11.99 5.64
N PHE A 137 -7.73 -11.08 5.60
CA PHE A 137 -7.45 -9.65 5.88
C PHE A 137 -7.07 -9.42 7.34
N VAL A 138 -7.74 -10.08 8.29
CA VAL A 138 -7.41 -9.99 9.72
C VAL A 138 -5.98 -10.49 9.97
N ASP A 139 -5.62 -11.63 9.42
CA ASP A 139 -4.27 -12.22 9.55
C ASP A 139 -3.19 -11.30 8.95
N TYR A 140 -3.47 -10.71 7.80
CA TYR A 140 -2.59 -9.72 7.17
C TYR A 140 -2.44 -8.45 8.02
N ALA A 141 -3.55 -7.92 8.54
CA ALA A 141 -3.52 -6.73 9.39
C ALA A 141 -2.75 -6.99 10.69
N GLU A 142 -3.01 -8.13 11.33
CA GLU A 142 -2.28 -8.55 12.53
C GLU A 142 -0.78 -8.70 12.26
N PHE A 143 -0.41 -9.32 11.15
CA PHE A 143 0.98 -9.41 10.72
C PHE A 143 1.60 -8.03 10.58
N CYS A 144 0.97 -7.11 9.84
CA CYS A 144 1.50 -5.76 9.63
C CYS A 144 1.68 -4.98 10.93
N PHE A 145 0.70 -5.04 11.83
CA PHE A 145 0.78 -4.37 13.14
C PHE A 145 1.87 -4.96 14.05
N ASN A 146 2.16 -6.23 13.90
CA ASN A 146 3.20 -6.90 14.69
C ASN A 146 4.59 -6.71 14.08
N GLU A 147 4.72 -6.62 12.79
CA GLU A 147 5.98 -6.50 12.07
C GLU A 147 6.49 -5.06 12.02
N PHE A 148 5.66 -4.12 11.58
CA PHE A 148 6.07 -2.73 11.32
C PHE A 148 5.85 -1.84 12.54
N LYS A 149 6.60 -2.07 13.62
CA LYS A 149 6.50 -1.34 14.90
C LYS A 149 6.88 0.13 14.81
N GLU A 150 7.59 0.53 13.78
CA GLU A 150 7.96 1.91 13.47
C GLU A 150 6.79 2.75 12.97
N VAL A 151 5.66 2.15 12.58
CA VAL A 151 4.48 2.87 12.08
C VAL A 151 3.51 3.18 13.22
N ASN A 152 3.20 4.46 13.41
CA ASN A 152 2.31 4.95 14.46
C ASN A 152 0.86 5.13 13.99
N TYR A 153 0.62 5.39 12.69
CA TYR A 153 -0.68 5.76 12.15
C TYR A 153 -1.13 4.79 11.08
N TRP A 154 -2.27 4.15 11.32
CA TRP A 154 -2.83 3.13 10.45
C TRP A 154 -4.23 3.49 9.96
N THR A 155 -4.49 3.18 8.69
CA THR A 155 -5.81 3.19 8.08
C THR A 155 -6.09 1.80 7.52
N THR A 156 -7.24 1.23 7.80
CA THR A 156 -7.55 -0.13 7.37
C THR A 156 -7.90 -0.19 5.88
N PHE A 157 -8.83 0.65 5.44
CA PHE A 157 -9.31 0.68 4.06
C PHE A 157 -9.31 2.09 3.50
N ASN A 158 -9.02 2.20 2.21
CA ASN A 158 -9.29 3.40 1.44
C ASN A 158 -10.70 3.29 0.83
N GLU A 159 -11.52 4.34 1.03
CA GLU A 159 -12.81 4.53 0.35
C GLU A 159 -13.73 3.28 0.38
N ILE A 160 -14.29 2.98 1.53
CA ILE A 160 -15.17 1.80 1.73
C ILE A 160 -16.44 1.89 0.86
N GLY A 161 -16.97 3.09 0.59
CA GLY A 161 -18.21 3.29 -0.17
C GLY A 161 -18.19 2.65 -1.57
N PRO A 162 -17.19 2.93 -2.42
CA PRO A 162 -17.09 2.35 -3.76
C PRO A 162 -17.02 0.82 -3.78
N ILE A 163 -16.49 0.19 -2.75
CA ILE A 163 -16.43 -1.28 -2.64
C ILE A 163 -17.85 -1.88 -2.63
N GLY A 164 -18.80 -1.20 -1.98
CA GLY A 164 -20.21 -1.62 -1.91
C GLY A 164 -20.97 -1.49 -3.22
N ASP A 165 -20.53 -0.61 -4.12
CA ASP A 165 -21.21 -0.32 -5.38
C ASP A 165 -20.77 -1.24 -6.53
N GLY A 166 -19.97 -2.25 -6.27
CA GLY A 166 -19.49 -3.21 -7.28
C GLY A 166 -18.49 -2.62 -8.29
N GLN A 167 -18.03 -1.40 -8.10
CA GLN A 167 -17.10 -0.75 -9.03
C GLN A 167 -15.72 -1.41 -9.07
N TYR A 168 -15.42 -2.23 -8.07
CA TYR A 168 -14.15 -2.98 -7.97
C TYR A 168 -14.34 -4.50 -8.10
N LEU A 169 -15.56 -4.94 -8.41
CA LEU A 169 -15.93 -6.35 -8.59
C LEU A 169 -16.10 -6.71 -10.08
N VAL A 170 -15.44 -5.99 -10.96
CA VAL A 170 -15.60 -6.19 -12.42
C VAL A 170 -14.62 -7.24 -12.92
#